data_74788498d9d10b353cdea1fd4bd9eaa5
#
_entry.id   74788498d9d10b353cdea1fd4bd9eaa5
#
_cell.length_a   1.000
_cell.length_b   1.000
_cell.length_c   1.000
_cell.angle_alpha   90.00
_cell.angle_beta   90.00
_cell.angle_gamma   90.00
#
_symmetry.space_group_name_H-M   'P 1'
#
loop_
_entity.id
_entity.type
_entity.pdbx_description
1 polymer ?
#
loop_
_entity_poly.entity_id
_entity_poly.type
_entity_poly.pdbx_seq_one_letter_code
_entity_poly.pdbx_strand_id
1 'polypeptide(L)'
;GIVFTNYNVEQIKKILEERISESFIENAVEDPALNLCAALAGGEHGDARRAIDLLRVAGELAERQQSDKVTIEHVREASLKIEENKEEASLKSYPLHEKLVLLAIMKANGSSTGEIYSSYKNLCKTVGKDGLTQRRVTQMLSEIELSGIISGRLIHQGIHGRTKKYKLTVSSEMIKKSFKDELTLQDII
;
A
#
# COMPACT_ATOMS: atom_id res chain seq x y z
N GLY A 1 6.23 15.71 32.58
CA GLY A 1 5.38 15.26 31.47
C GLY A 1 5.12 13.77 31.59
N ILE A 2 3.92 13.33 31.28
CA ILE A 2 3.59 11.89 31.20
C ILE A 2 4.04 11.40 29.84
N VAL A 3 4.94 10.42 29.79
CA VAL A 3 5.39 9.78 28.54
C VAL A 3 4.56 8.51 28.35
N PHE A 4 3.80 8.46 27.26
CA PHE A 4 3.11 7.23 26.85
C PHE A 4 4.10 6.39 26.04
N THR A 5 4.45 5.23 26.55
CA THR A 5 5.26 4.24 25.84
C THR A 5 4.35 3.35 24.98
N ASN A 6 4.91 2.83 23.90
CA ASN A 6 4.22 1.84 23.06
C ASN A 6 3.93 0.56 23.89
N TYR A 7 2.84 -0.11 23.56
CA TYR A 7 2.49 -1.38 24.17
C TYR A 7 3.49 -2.48 23.80
N ASN A 8 3.84 -3.32 24.74
CA ASN A 8 4.56 -4.56 24.45
C ASN A 8 3.58 -5.67 24.01
N VAL A 9 4.13 -6.78 23.50
CA VAL A 9 3.34 -7.91 22.96
C VAL A 9 2.37 -8.48 24.00
N GLU A 10 2.78 -8.59 25.27
CA GLU A 10 1.93 -9.13 26.34
C GLU A 10 0.77 -8.20 26.69
N GLN A 11 1.02 -6.88 26.70
CA GLN A 11 -0.04 -5.90 26.90
C GLN A 11 -1.05 -5.90 25.77
N ILE A 12 -0.57 -6.00 24.52
CA ILE A 12 -1.43 -6.14 23.34
C ILE A 12 -2.26 -7.43 23.43
N LYS A 13 -1.64 -8.53 23.83
CA LYS A 13 -2.36 -9.81 24.01
C LYS A 13 -3.51 -9.68 25.01
N LYS A 14 -3.31 -9.05 26.16
CA LYS A 14 -4.37 -8.80 27.13
C LYS A 14 -5.51 -7.96 26.58
N ILE A 15 -5.18 -6.89 25.84
CA ILE A 15 -6.18 -6.05 25.16
C ILE A 15 -7.01 -6.88 24.18
N LEU A 16 -6.36 -7.77 23.42
CA LEU A 16 -7.06 -8.65 22.48
C LEU A 16 -7.94 -9.68 23.18
N GLU A 17 -7.48 -10.28 24.29
CA GLU A 17 -8.27 -11.20 25.10
C GLU A 17 -9.55 -10.55 25.64
N GLU A 18 -9.48 -9.31 26.13
CA GLU A 18 -10.65 -8.54 26.55
C GLU A 18 -11.60 -8.30 25.36
N ARG A 19 -11.09 -7.94 24.18
CA ARG A 19 -11.91 -7.74 22.97
C ARG A 19 -12.55 -9.03 22.47
N ILE A 20 -11.85 -10.15 22.56
CA ILE A 20 -12.40 -11.45 22.17
C ILE A 20 -13.59 -11.80 23.05
N SER A 21 -13.49 -11.61 24.37
CA SER A 21 -14.57 -11.90 25.28
C SER A 21 -15.84 -11.05 25.05
N GLU A 22 -15.68 -9.84 24.50
CA GLU A 22 -16.78 -8.92 24.20
C GLU A 22 -17.43 -9.14 22.82
N SER A 23 -16.64 -9.60 21.83
CA SER A 23 -17.03 -9.51 20.41
C SER A 23 -17.03 -10.84 19.65
N PHE A 24 -16.52 -11.91 20.23
CA PHE A 24 -16.46 -13.23 19.62
C PHE A 24 -17.25 -14.27 20.44
N ILE A 25 -17.69 -15.31 19.76
CA ILE A 25 -18.26 -16.49 20.43
C ILE A 25 -17.15 -17.18 21.23
N GLU A 26 -17.49 -17.77 22.33
CA GLU A 26 -16.56 -18.51 23.20
C GLU A 26 -15.75 -19.54 22.39
N ASN A 27 -14.43 -19.54 22.56
CA ASN A 27 -13.49 -20.39 21.84
C ASN A 27 -13.42 -20.20 20.30
N ALA A 28 -13.94 -19.09 19.78
CA ALA A 28 -13.89 -18.78 18.34
C ALA A 28 -12.51 -18.35 17.83
N VAL A 29 -11.58 -17.97 18.69
CA VAL A 29 -10.22 -17.57 18.31
C VAL A 29 -9.22 -18.57 18.90
N GLU A 30 -8.38 -19.14 18.04
CA GLU A 30 -7.32 -20.03 18.50
C GLU A 30 -6.18 -19.26 19.16
N ASP A 31 -5.58 -19.80 20.24
CA ASP A 31 -4.43 -19.20 20.92
C ASP A 31 -3.26 -18.84 19.98
N PRO A 32 -2.88 -19.71 18.99
CA PRO A 32 -1.85 -19.36 18.04
C PRO A 32 -2.21 -18.15 17.16
N ALA A 33 -3.48 -17.98 16.79
CA ALA A 33 -3.96 -16.83 16.01
C ALA A 33 -3.87 -15.54 16.83
N LEU A 34 -4.31 -15.58 18.10
CA LEU A 34 -4.21 -14.47 19.04
C LEU A 34 -2.74 -14.05 19.25
N ASN A 35 -1.86 -15.02 19.48
CA ASN A 35 -0.43 -14.76 19.66
C ASN A 35 0.20 -14.11 18.42
N LEU A 36 -0.17 -14.56 17.21
CA LEU A 36 0.30 -13.96 15.97
C LEU A 36 -0.20 -12.52 15.80
N CYS A 37 -1.48 -12.23 16.09
CA CYS A 37 -2.01 -10.87 16.10
C CYS A 37 -1.19 -9.94 17.01
N ALA A 38 -0.93 -10.39 18.24
CA ALA A 38 -0.15 -9.62 19.21
C ALA A 38 1.31 -9.41 18.76
N ALA A 39 1.93 -10.43 18.18
CA ALA A 39 3.32 -10.36 17.69
C ALA A 39 3.46 -9.40 16.50
N LEU A 40 2.56 -9.47 15.51
CA LEU A 40 2.57 -8.58 14.33
C LEU A 40 2.37 -7.11 14.73
N ALA A 41 1.44 -6.84 15.65
CA ALA A 41 1.20 -5.47 16.12
C ALA A 41 2.31 -4.95 17.04
N GLY A 42 2.88 -5.81 17.89
CA GLY A 42 3.96 -5.46 18.80
C GLY A 42 5.29 -5.18 18.10
N GLY A 43 5.58 -5.90 17.00
CA GLY A 43 6.79 -5.73 16.19
C GLY A 43 6.83 -4.40 15.42
N GLU A 44 5.69 -3.80 15.13
CA GLU A 44 5.56 -2.57 14.35
C GLU A 44 5.12 -1.36 15.18
N HIS A 45 5.79 -1.03 16.23
CA HIS A 45 5.54 0.14 17.10
C HIS A 45 4.51 -0.07 18.23
N GLY A 46 4.07 -1.29 18.55
CA GLY A 46 3.19 -1.56 19.69
C GLY A 46 1.83 -0.89 19.59
N ASP A 47 1.20 -0.92 18.40
CA ASP A 47 -0.09 -0.30 18.14
C ASP A 47 -1.24 -1.28 18.41
N ALA A 48 -1.94 -1.08 19.54
CA ALA A 48 -3.10 -1.87 19.92
C ALA A 48 -4.27 -1.76 18.91
N ARG A 49 -4.43 -0.61 18.23
CA ARG A 49 -5.48 -0.44 17.21
C ARG A 49 -5.23 -1.37 16.02
N ARG A 50 -3.97 -1.47 15.59
CA ARG A 50 -3.58 -2.40 14.53
C ARG A 50 -3.86 -3.85 14.91
N ALA A 51 -3.60 -4.24 16.17
CA ALA A 51 -3.90 -5.58 16.66
C ALA A 51 -5.40 -5.88 16.60
N ILE A 52 -6.23 -4.94 17.04
CA ILE A 52 -7.70 -5.06 17.01
C ILE A 52 -8.22 -5.13 15.56
N ASP A 53 -7.71 -4.28 14.66
CA ASP A 53 -8.07 -4.32 13.24
C ASP A 53 -7.70 -5.65 12.60
N LEU A 54 -6.51 -6.18 12.90
CA LEU A 54 -6.04 -7.46 12.38
C LEU A 54 -6.95 -8.61 12.84
N LEU A 55 -7.31 -8.63 14.14
CA LEU A 55 -8.21 -9.62 14.69
C LEU A 55 -9.62 -9.52 14.08
N ARG A 56 -10.15 -8.31 13.92
CA ARG A 56 -11.44 -8.05 13.29
C ARG A 56 -11.48 -8.57 11.85
N VAL A 57 -10.48 -8.21 11.04
CA VAL A 57 -10.42 -8.66 9.63
C VAL A 57 -10.24 -10.18 9.56
N ALA A 58 -9.44 -10.79 10.46
CA ALA A 58 -9.30 -12.24 10.53
C ALA A 58 -10.62 -12.93 10.89
N GLY A 59 -11.41 -12.35 11.80
CA GLY A 59 -12.75 -12.82 12.13
C GLY A 59 -13.72 -12.76 10.95
N GLU A 60 -13.74 -11.62 10.24
CA GLU A 60 -14.56 -11.47 9.02
C GLU A 60 -14.17 -12.48 7.91
N LEU A 61 -12.87 -12.82 7.80
CA LEU A 61 -12.40 -13.83 6.84
C LEU A 61 -12.86 -15.23 7.26
N ALA A 62 -12.74 -15.59 8.53
CA ALA A 62 -13.20 -16.86 9.07
C ALA A 62 -14.71 -17.04 8.82
N GLU A 63 -15.50 -16.01 9.09
CA GLU A 63 -16.96 -16.03 8.85
C GLU A 63 -17.28 -16.24 7.36
N ARG A 64 -16.63 -15.51 6.45
CA ARG A 64 -16.79 -15.68 4.99
C ARG A 64 -16.40 -17.07 4.49
N GLN A 65 -15.40 -17.69 5.11
CA GLN A 65 -14.93 -19.03 4.80
C GLN A 65 -15.73 -20.12 5.52
N GLN A 66 -16.77 -19.73 6.28
CA GLN A 66 -17.61 -20.64 7.09
C GLN A 66 -16.77 -21.47 8.06
N SER A 67 -15.73 -20.90 8.61
CA SER A 67 -14.87 -21.51 9.61
C SER A 67 -15.41 -21.23 11.02
N ASP A 68 -15.51 -22.27 11.84
CA ASP A 68 -15.94 -22.12 13.23
C ASP A 68 -14.91 -21.41 14.12
N LYS A 69 -13.68 -21.27 13.63
CA LYS A 69 -12.57 -20.67 14.38
C LYS A 69 -11.71 -19.76 13.53
N VAL A 70 -11.19 -18.70 14.16
CA VAL A 70 -10.13 -17.86 13.63
C VAL A 70 -8.79 -18.56 13.83
N THR A 71 -8.12 -18.89 12.75
CA THR A 71 -6.84 -19.60 12.72
C THR A 71 -5.68 -18.67 12.35
N ILE A 72 -4.45 -19.16 12.42
CA ILE A 72 -3.24 -18.45 11.97
C ILE A 72 -3.36 -18.01 10.50
N GLU A 73 -3.96 -18.86 9.66
CA GLU A 73 -4.12 -18.58 8.23
C GLU A 73 -4.99 -17.35 8.00
N HIS A 74 -6.10 -17.24 8.74
CA HIS A 74 -6.97 -16.06 8.69
C HIS A 74 -6.23 -14.78 9.10
N VAL A 75 -5.37 -14.86 10.13
CA VAL A 75 -4.55 -13.72 10.57
C VAL A 75 -3.52 -13.31 9.52
N ARG A 76 -2.86 -14.26 8.86
CA ARG A 76 -1.91 -13.98 7.78
C ARG A 76 -2.60 -13.33 6.57
N GLU A 77 -3.74 -13.89 6.17
CA GLU A 77 -4.54 -13.32 5.08
C GLU A 77 -5.06 -11.93 5.43
N ALA A 78 -5.51 -11.71 6.68
CA ALA A 78 -5.92 -10.40 7.17
C ALA A 78 -4.78 -9.37 7.10
N SER A 79 -3.57 -9.77 7.49
CA SER A 79 -2.39 -8.89 7.40
C SER A 79 -2.11 -8.45 5.97
N LEU A 80 -2.10 -9.38 5.03
CA LEU A 80 -1.90 -9.06 3.60
C LEU A 80 -3.00 -8.12 3.08
N LYS A 81 -4.26 -8.39 3.42
CA LYS A 81 -5.40 -7.57 3.00
C LYS A 81 -5.35 -6.15 3.57
N ILE A 82 -4.92 -5.99 4.82
CA ILE A 82 -4.75 -4.67 5.43
C ILE A 82 -3.65 -3.89 4.71
N GLU A 83 -2.51 -4.53 4.37
CA GLU A 83 -1.43 -3.88 3.63
C GLU A 83 -1.88 -3.49 2.21
N GLU A 84 -2.56 -4.37 1.48
CA GLU A 84 -3.14 -4.07 0.17
C GLU A 84 -4.11 -2.87 0.23
N ASN A 85 -4.97 -2.81 1.24
CA ASN A 85 -5.89 -1.70 1.42
C ASN A 85 -5.17 -0.38 1.71
N LYS A 86 -4.08 -0.41 2.49
CA LYS A 86 -3.23 0.77 2.73
C LYS A 86 -2.55 1.27 1.45
N GLU A 87 -1.99 0.35 0.66
CA GLU A 87 -1.38 0.70 -0.63
C GLU A 87 -2.42 1.30 -1.59
N GLU A 88 -3.60 0.69 -1.70
CA GLU A 88 -4.70 1.21 -2.52
C GLU A 88 -5.14 2.60 -2.07
N ALA A 89 -5.32 2.82 -0.76
CA ALA A 89 -5.69 4.12 -0.21
C ALA A 89 -4.60 5.17 -0.47
N SER A 90 -3.33 4.80 -0.33
CA SER A 90 -2.20 5.67 -0.65
C SER A 90 -2.22 6.07 -2.12
N LEU A 91 -2.36 5.12 -3.04
CA LEU A 91 -2.45 5.38 -4.48
C LEU A 91 -3.64 6.28 -4.84
N LYS A 92 -4.81 6.05 -4.24
CA LYS A 92 -5.99 6.90 -4.44
C LYS A 92 -5.79 8.36 -4.02
N SER A 93 -4.96 8.59 -2.99
CA SER A 93 -4.70 9.93 -2.46
C SER A 93 -3.79 10.79 -3.32
N TYR A 94 -3.07 10.21 -4.29
CA TYR A 94 -2.19 11.00 -5.17
C TYR A 94 -2.97 12.02 -6.01
N PRO A 95 -2.45 13.25 -6.17
CA PRO A 95 -2.97 14.22 -7.12
C PRO A 95 -2.96 13.69 -8.57
N LEU A 96 -3.82 14.25 -9.42
CA LEU A 96 -3.99 13.80 -10.81
C LEU A 96 -2.67 13.70 -11.59
N HIS A 97 -1.80 14.69 -11.49
CA HIS A 97 -0.53 14.65 -12.24
C HIS A 97 0.41 13.55 -11.76
N GLU A 98 0.42 13.21 -10.49
CA GLU A 98 1.19 12.08 -9.95
C GLU A 98 0.60 10.74 -10.41
N LYS A 99 -0.73 10.60 -10.44
CA LYS A 99 -1.41 9.45 -11.03
C LYS A 99 -1.05 9.28 -12.50
N LEU A 100 -1.00 10.38 -13.29
CA LEU A 100 -0.57 10.35 -14.69
C LEU A 100 0.89 9.95 -14.84
N VAL A 101 1.78 10.36 -13.93
CA VAL A 101 3.18 9.91 -13.90
C VAL A 101 3.28 8.42 -13.61
N LEU A 102 2.51 7.90 -12.65
CA LEU A 102 2.48 6.46 -12.34
C LEU A 102 1.96 5.64 -13.54
N LEU A 103 0.91 6.11 -14.22
CA LEU A 103 0.42 5.48 -15.47
C LEU A 103 1.46 5.56 -16.60
N ALA A 104 2.23 6.65 -16.69
CA ALA A 104 3.32 6.77 -17.65
C ALA A 104 4.43 5.74 -17.39
N ILE A 105 4.81 5.52 -16.13
CA ILE A 105 5.78 4.49 -15.74
C ILE A 105 5.24 3.09 -16.04
N MET A 106 3.97 2.82 -15.74
CA MET A 106 3.31 1.55 -16.03
C MET A 106 3.36 1.21 -17.53
N LYS A 107 3.04 2.17 -18.40
CA LYS A 107 3.07 1.98 -19.87
C LYS A 107 4.47 1.86 -20.42
N ALA A 108 5.43 2.55 -19.82
CA ALA A 108 6.82 2.63 -20.30
C ALA A 108 7.74 1.53 -19.73
N ASN A 109 7.30 0.76 -18.74
CA ASN A 109 7.96 -0.40 -18.12
C ASN A 109 9.50 -0.32 -17.99
N GLY A 110 9.99 0.45 -17.01
CA GLY A 110 11.41 0.55 -16.71
C GLY A 110 12.17 1.61 -17.53
N SER A 111 11.52 2.69 -17.87
CA SER A 111 12.02 3.75 -18.74
C SER A 111 12.79 4.85 -18.01
N SER A 112 13.57 5.59 -18.80
CA SER A 112 14.26 6.79 -18.38
C SER A 112 13.30 7.93 -18.07
N THR A 113 13.77 8.94 -17.32
CA THR A 113 12.99 10.16 -17.02
C THR A 113 12.42 10.81 -18.28
N GLY A 114 13.19 10.83 -19.38
CA GLY A 114 12.75 11.43 -20.64
C GLY A 114 11.62 10.65 -21.31
N GLU A 115 11.69 9.32 -21.34
CA GLU A 115 10.64 8.45 -21.87
C GLU A 115 9.36 8.54 -21.04
N ILE A 116 9.49 8.54 -19.71
CA ILE A 116 8.36 8.73 -18.79
C ILE A 116 7.71 10.10 -19.04
N TYR A 117 8.51 11.16 -19.19
CA TYR A 117 8.01 12.51 -19.48
C TYR A 117 7.24 12.57 -20.80
N SER A 118 7.74 11.94 -21.84
CA SER A 118 7.06 11.87 -23.15
C SER A 118 5.73 11.13 -23.05
N SER A 119 5.70 9.99 -22.36
CA SER A 119 4.48 9.23 -22.10
C SER A 119 3.48 10.03 -21.26
N TYR A 120 3.94 10.68 -20.19
CA TYR A 120 3.13 11.56 -19.34
C TYR A 120 2.48 12.70 -20.16
N LYS A 121 3.25 13.38 -21.04
CA LYS A 121 2.69 14.45 -21.88
C LYS A 121 1.59 13.94 -22.81
N ASN A 122 1.74 12.73 -23.37
CA ASN A 122 0.72 12.12 -24.20
C ASN A 122 -0.54 11.82 -23.36
N LEU A 123 -0.40 11.26 -22.17
CA LEU A 123 -1.51 11.02 -21.25
C LEU A 123 -2.24 12.31 -20.87
N CYS A 124 -1.50 13.38 -20.54
CA CYS A 124 -2.10 14.70 -20.29
C CYS A 124 -2.97 15.18 -21.45
N LYS A 125 -2.48 15.06 -22.70
CA LYS A 125 -3.27 15.42 -23.89
C LYS A 125 -4.54 14.59 -24.03
N THR A 126 -4.46 13.27 -23.81
CA THR A 126 -5.61 12.37 -23.90
C THR A 126 -6.70 12.76 -22.88
N VAL A 127 -6.31 13.14 -21.66
CA VAL A 127 -7.28 13.56 -20.62
C VAL A 127 -7.62 15.05 -20.64
N GLY A 128 -7.18 15.80 -21.66
CA GLY A 128 -7.48 17.24 -21.80
C GLY A 128 -6.87 18.12 -20.72
N LYS A 129 -5.68 17.76 -20.22
CA LYS A 129 -4.96 18.53 -19.18
C LYS A 129 -3.64 19.07 -19.69
N ASP A 130 -3.27 20.25 -19.22
CA ASP A 130 -1.95 20.82 -19.51
C ASP A 130 -0.85 20.02 -18.79
N GLY A 131 0.19 19.67 -19.54
CA GLY A 131 1.33 18.96 -18.98
C GLY A 131 2.24 19.89 -18.17
N LEU A 132 2.71 19.44 -17.03
CA LEU A 132 3.72 20.13 -16.24
C LEU A 132 5.09 20.08 -16.93
N THR A 133 6.04 20.93 -16.48
CA THR A 133 7.41 20.93 -16.98
C THR A 133 8.15 19.64 -16.63
N GLN A 134 9.15 19.27 -17.43
CA GLN A 134 9.98 18.09 -17.16
C GLN A 134 10.67 18.18 -15.78
N ARG A 135 11.12 19.36 -15.37
CA ARG A 135 11.70 19.59 -14.04
C ARG A 135 10.72 19.21 -12.93
N ARG A 136 9.44 19.62 -13.02
CA ARG A 136 8.43 19.28 -12.02
C ARG A 136 8.13 17.77 -12.02
N VAL A 137 8.02 17.15 -13.18
CA VAL A 137 7.82 15.70 -13.28
C VAL A 137 9.00 14.94 -12.68
N THR A 138 10.24 15.39 -12.90
CA THR A 138 11.43 14.78 -12.28
C THR A 138 11.40 14.90 -10.75
N GLN A 139 10.93 16.04 -10.22
CA GLN A 139 10.75 16.22 -8.78
C GLN A 139 9.68 15.27 -8.24
N MET A 140 8.53 15.14 -8.92
CA MET A 140 7.48 14.20 -8.55
C MET A 140 7.97 12.74 -8.55
N LEU A 141 8.77 12.34 -9.54
CA LEU A 141 9.41 11.01 -9.56
C LEU A 141 10.24 10.76 -8.30
N SER A 142 10.98 11.76 -7.82
CA SER A 142 11.76 11.64 -6.58
C SER A 142 10.88 11.56 -5.35
N GLU A 143 9.79 12.33 -5.28
CA GLU A 143 8.80 12.31 -4.21
C GLU A 143 8.08 10.95 -4.13
N ILE A 144 7.65 10.39 -5.28
CA ILE A 144 7.00 9.08 -5.37
C ILE A 144 8.00 7.95 -5.04
N GLU A 145 9.27 8.08 -5.42
CA GLU A 145 10.31 7.11 -5.06
C GLU A 145 10.51 7.05 -3.55
N LEU A 146 10.47 8.17 -2.85
CA LEU A 146 10.56 8.22 -1.39
C LEU A 146 9.39 7.51 -0.69
N SER A 147 8.20 7.48 -1.30
CA SER A 147 7.05 6.72 -0.79
C SER A 147 7.17 5.21 -1.02
N GLY A 148 8.15 4.76 -1.81
CA GLY A 148 8.37 3.36 -2.11
C GLY A 148 7.49 2.76 -3.21
N ILE A 149 6.57 3.52 -3.82
CA ILE A 149 5.68 3.06 -4.90
C ILE A 149 6.42 2.82 -6.22
N ILE A 150 7.53 3.51 -6.42
CA ILE A 150 8.45 3.28 -7.54
C ILE A 150 9.88 3.10 -7.01
N SER A 151 10.70 2.42 -7.79
CA SER A 151 12.15 2.32 -7.54
C SER A 151 12.95 2.84 -8.73
N GLY A 152 13.96 3.67 -8.47
CA GLY A 152 14.84 4.21 -9.48
C GLY A 152 16.24 3.60 -9.43
N ARG A 153 16.77 3.19 -10.59
CA ARG A 153 18.14 2.69 -10.73
C ARG A 153 18.95 3.57 -11.66
N LEU A 154 20.11 4.03 -11.19
CA LEU A 154 21.08 4.75 -12.03
C LEU A 154 21.73 3.77 -13.01
N ILE A 155 21.72 4.14 -14.29
CA ILE A 155 22.38 3.42 -15.38
C ILE A 155 23.41 4.34 -16.04
N HIS A 156 24.61 3.82 -16.20
CA HIS A 156 25.67 4.49 -16.95
C HIS A 156 25.49 4.17 -18.44
N GLN A 157 25.36 5.20 -19.27
CA GLN A 157 25.23 5.07 -20.73
C GLN A 157 26.55 5.45 -21.46
N GLY A 158 27.69 5.11 -20.86
CA GLY A 158 29.00 5.44 -21.42
C GLY A 158 29.19 6.93 -21.59
N ILE A 159 29.54 7.36 -22.82
CA ILE A 159 29.75 8.79 -23.19
C ILE A 159 28.49 9.66 -23.07
N HIS A 160 27.29 9.09 -23.01
CA HIS A 160 26.04 9.84 -22.88
C HIS A 160 25.64 10.13 -21.39
N GLY A 161 26.56 9.86 -20.46
CA GLY A 161 26.37 10.23 -19.05
C GLY A 161 25.56 9.21 -18.24
N ARG A 162 24.88 9.70 -17.18
CA ARG A 162 24.09 8.90 -16.26
C ARG A 162 22.60 9.17 -16.48
N THR A 163 21.81 8.11 -16.61
CA THR A 163 20.35 8.23 -16.62
C THR A 163 19.75 7.39 -15.48
N LYS A 164 18.64 7.84 -14.93
CA LYS A 164 17.89 7.09 -13.92
C LYS A 164 16.69 6.45 -14.60
N LYS A 165 16.55 5.13 -14.47
CA LYS A 165 15.38 4.38 -14.91
C LYS A 165 14.50 4.03 -13.72
N TYR A 166 13.20 4.16 -13.92
CA TYR A 166 12.20 3.93 -12.89
C TYR A 166 11.31 2.74 -13.26
N LYS A 167 10.92 1.97 -12.25
CA LYS A 167 9.92 0.90 -12.37
C LYS A 167 8.96 0.96 -11.18
N LEU A 168 7.76 0.43 -11.37
CA LEU A 168 6.79 0.24 -10.30
C LEU A 168 7.30 -0.83 -9.32
N THR A 169 7.03 -0.65 -8.05
CA THR A 169 7.19 -1.65 -6.98
C THR A 169 5.87 -2.35 -6.68
N VAL A 170 4.76 -1.69 -6.98
CA VAL A 170 3.40 -2.21 -6.89
C VAL A 170 2.96 -2.82 -8.22
N SER A 171 1.97 -3.69 -8.20
CA SER A 171 1.44 -4.32 -9.43
C SER A 171 0.66 -3.33 -10.30
N SER A 172 0.67 -3.57 -11.62
CA SER A 172 -0.13 -2.78 -12.55
C SER A 172 -1.63 -2.90 -12.26
N GLU A 173 -2.08 -4.06 -11.78
CA GLU A 173 -3.46 -4.32 -11.38
C GLU A 173 -3.87 -3.45 -10.19
N MET A 174 -2.98 -3.29 -9.20
CA MET A 174 -3.20 -2.42 -8.04
C MET A 174 -3.40 -0.97 -8.48
N ILE A 175 -2.56 -0.46 -9.39
CA ILE A 175 -2.69 0.89 -9.94
C ILE A 175 -4.01 1.06 -10.66
N LYS A 176 -4.38 0.14 -11.56
CA LYS A 176 -5.65 0.18 -12.29
C LYS A 176 -6.84 0.14 -11.34
N LYS A 177 -6.83 -0.78 -10.37
CA LYS A 177 -7.86 -0.89 -9.33
C LYS A 177 -8.01 0.42 -8.54
N SER A 178 -6.88 1.02 -8.16
CA SER A 178 -6.89 2.24 -7.35
C SER A 178 -7.42 3.46 -8.10
N PHE A 179 -7.24 3.52 -9.43
CA PHE A 179 -7.60 4.68 -10.24
C PHE A 179 -8.92 4.52 -11.00
N LYS A 180 -9.55 3.34 -10.97
CA LYS A 180 -10.78 3.03 -11.75
C LYS A 180 -11.94 3.99 -11.48
N ASP A 181 -12.04 4.55 -10.27
CA ASP A 181 -13.12 5.44 -9.87
C ASP A 181 -12.86 6.91 -10.28
N GLU A 182 -11.68 7.21 -10.81
CA GLU A 182 -11.31 8.54 -11.29
C GLU A 182 -11.80 8.74 -12.73
N LEU A 183 -12.89 9.48 -12.90
CA LEU A 183 -13.53 9.69 -14.22
C LEU A 183 -12.55 10.19 -15.28
N THR A 184 -11.62 11.08 -14.90
CA THR A 184 -10.60 11.65 -15.80
C THR A 184 -9.63 10.59 -16.36
N LEU A 185 -9.47 9.44 -15.70
CA LEU A 185 -8.49 8.42 -16.06
C LEU A 185 -9.09 7.19 -16.75
N GLN A 186 -10.40 7.08 -16.83
CA GLN A 186 -11.09 5.88 -17.34
C GLN A 186 -10.66 5.47 -18.75
N ASP A 187 -10.40 6.42 -19.62
CA ASP A 187 -10.02 6.16 -21.02
C ASP A 187 -8.54 5.74 -21.19
N ILE A 188 -7.75 5.78 -20.12
CA ILE A 188 -6.29 5.57 -20.21
C ILE A 188 -5.75 4.47 -19.29
N ILE A 189 -6.61 3.86 -18.47
CA ILE A 189 -6.26 2.77 -17.51
C ILE A 189 -6.20 1.37 -18.15
#